data_71b59b044a815a5d1efc19458e48b41c
#
_entry.id   71b59b044a815a5d1efc19458e48b41c
#
_cell.length_a   1.000
_cell.length_b   1.000
_cell.length_c   1.000
_cell.angle_alpha   90.00
_cell.angle_beta   90.00
_cell.angle_gamma   90.00
#
_symmetry.space_group_name_H-M   'P 1'
#
loop_
_entity.id
_entity.type
_entity.pdbx_description
1 polymer ?
#
loop_
_entity_poly.entity_id
_entity_poly.type
_entity_poly.pdbx_seq_one_letter_code
_entity_poly.pdbx_strand_id
1 'polypeptide(L)'
;LVPLPTQAVEILKALKPLTGNGVLVFPGERSVTRPISDGTLRAALATLGYGSEVQSVHGFRATARTMLEEVLEFDPLVIEAQLAHAVKDANGRAYNRTTYIKQRATMMQTWADYLDKLAAGAEVIQFKRA
;
A
#
# COMPACT_ATOMS: atom_id res chain seq x y z
N LEU A 1 -7.17 11.93 -4.76
CA LEU A 1 -7.82 11.34 -3.60
C LEU A 1 -7.44 9.87 -3.50
N VAL A 2 -7.01 9.41 -2.30
CA VAL A 2 -6.63 8.02 -2.02
C VAL A 2 -7.51 7.52 -0.88
N PRO A 3 -8.38 6.52 -1.10
CA PRO A 3 -9.15 5.93 -0.02
C PRO A 3 -8.24 5.13 0.91
N LEU A 4 -8.46 5.26 2.21
CA LEU A 4 -7.72 4.54 3.24
C LEU A 4 -8.66 3.54 3.92
N PRO A 5 -8.20 2.32 4.22
CA PRO A 5 -8.94 1.37 5.03
C PRO A 5 -8.94 1.80 6.52
N THR A 6 -9.85 1.26 7.30
CA THR A 6 -10.00 1.58 8.72
C THR A 6 -8.69 1.39 9.49
N GLN A 7 -7.97 0.31 9.25
CA GLN A 7 -6.69 -0.01 9.89
C GLN A 7 -5.64 1.07 9.64
N ALA A 8 -5.53 1.57 8.40
CA ALA A 8 -4.59 2.65 8.09
C ALA A 8 -4.99 3.97 8.78
N VAL A 9 -6.29 4.25 8.87
CA VAL A 9 -6.82 5.42 9.59
C VAL A 9 -6.47 5.33 11.09
N GLU A 10 -6.62 4.17 11.70
CA GLU A 10 -6.27 3.96 13.12
C GLU A 10 -4.76 4.13 13.37
N ILE A 11 -3.89 3.60 12.49
CA ILE A 11 -2.44 3.83 12.56
C ILE A 11 -2.13 5.33 12.50
N LEU A 12 -2.75 6.07 11.58
CA LEU A 12 -2.55 7.52 11.46
C LEU A 12 -3.08 8.30 12.67
N LYS A 13 -4.19 7.87 13.26
CA LYS A 13 -4.71 8.45 14.51
C LYS A 13 -3.75 8.21 15.67
N ALA A 14 -3.20 7.01 15.79
CA ALA A 14 -2.20 6.68 16.82
C ALA A 14 -0.89 7.47 16.65
N LEU A 15 -0.52 7.78 15.40
CA LEU A 15 0.66 8.60 15.10
C LEU A 15 0.44 10.10 15.37
N LYS A 16 -0.80 10.58 15.27
CA LYS A 16 -1.13 12.01 15.38
C LYS A 16 -0.60 12.70 16.64
N PRO A 17 -0.66 12.11 17.84
CA PRO A 17 -0.08 12.73 19.05
C PRO A 17 1.41 12.98 18.94
N LEU A 18 2.15 12.19 18.17
CA LEU A 18 3.60 12.27 18.02
C LEU A 18 4.02 13.28 16.94
N THR A 19 3.33 13.32 15.81
CA THR A 19 3.75 14.12 14.64
C THR A 19 2.70 15.14 14.17
N GLY A 20 1.49 15.11 14.71
CA GLY A 20 0.34 15.88 14.21
C GLY A 20 0.43 17.40 14.40
N ASN A 21 1.40 17.89 15.16
CA ASN A 21 1.68 19.33 15.31
C ASN A 21 2.55 19.89 14.15
N GLY A 22 3.08 19.01 13.30
CA GLY A 22 3.90 19.37 12.15
C GLY A 22 3.11 19.32 10.83
N VAL A 23 3.75 19.76 9.75
CA VAL A 23 3.19 19.68 8.38
C VAL A 23 3.37 18.31 7.72
N LEU A 24 4.21 17.45 8.29
CA LEU A 24 4.53 16.14 7.76
C LEU A 24 3.98 15.05 8.67
N VAL A 25 3.35 14.04 8.08
CA VAL A 25 2.89 12.84 8.80
C VAL A 25 4.09 12.03 9.29
N PHE A 26 5.13 11.92 8.46
CA PHE A 26 6.37 11.21 8.74
C PHE A 26 7.56 12.17 8.63
N PRO A 27 7.82 13.00 9.64
CA PRO A 27 8.99 13.88 9.66
C PRO A 27 10.27 13.09 9.86
N GLY A 28 11.39 13.65 9.40
CA GLY A 28 12.70 13.10 9.67
C GLY A 28 13.12 13.28 11.12
N GLU A 29 13.94 12.39 11.65
CA GLU A 29 14.44 12.43 13.03
C GLU A 29 15.20 13.73 13.34
N ARG A 30 16.01 14.19 12.39
CA ARG A 30 16.88 15.38 12.56
C ARG A 30 16.21 16.68 12.11
N SER A 31 15.03 16.64 11.53
CA SER A 31 14.34 17.83 11.00
C SER A 31 12.86 17.56 10.81
N VAL A 32 12.05 18.28 11.55
CA VAL A 32 10.57 18.22 11.46
C VAL A 32 10.02 18.81 10.14
N THR A 33 10.85 19.53 9.38
CA THR A 33 10.47 20.13 8.10
C THR A 33 10.85 19.28 6.88
N ARG A 34 11.59 18.20 7.08
CA ARG A 34 11.96 17.23 6.03
C ARG A 34 11.31 15.88 6.31
N PRO A 35 10.82 15.18 5.27
CA PRO A 35 10.28 13.84 5.46
C PRO A 35 11.38 12.84 5.82
N ILE A 36 10.98 11.69 6.36
CA ILE A 36 11.90 10.55 6.48
C ILE A 36 12.48 10.19 5.10
N SER A 37 13.72 9.69 5.11
CA SER A 37 14.38 9.24 3.87
C SER A 37 14.00 7.81 3.51
N ASP A 38 14.16 7.45 2.23
CA ASP A 38 14.04 6.06 1.77
C ASP A 38 15.01 5.13 2.51
N GLY A 39 16.18 5.65 2.89
CA GLY A 39 17.16 4.94 3.71
C GLY A 39 16.62 4.56 5.09
N THR A 40 15.80 5.43 5.71
CA THR A 40 15.17 5.17 7.01
C THR A 40 14.21 3.97 6.92
N LEU A 41 13.39 3.92 5.87
CA LEU A 41 12.44 2.83 5.65
C LEU A 41 13.17 1.50 5.40
N ARG A 42 14.24 1.52 4.60
CA ARG A 42 15.07 0.33 4.36
C ARG A 42 15.77 -0.16 5.63
N ALA A 43 16.32 0.76 6.42
CA ALA A 43 16.94 0.41 7.69
C ALA A 43 15.94 -0.20 8.67
N ALA A 44 14.72 0.34 8.75
CA ALA A 44 13.66 -0.21 9.58
C ALA A 44 13.30 -1.65 9.16
N LEU A 45 13.14 -1.92 7.87
CA LEU A 45 12.89 -3.28 7.37
C LEU A 45 14.04 -4.23 7.72
N ALA A 46 15.29 -3.81 7.53
CA ALA A 46 16.46 -4.61 7.87
C ALA A 46 16.53 -4.93 9.36
N THR A 47 16.19 -3.97 10.24
CA THR A 47 16.12 -4.18 11.69
C THR A 47 15.05 -5.21 12.08
N LEU A 48 13.98 -5.30 11.31
CA LEU A 48 12.92 -6.31 11.47
C LEU A 48 13.28 -7.67 10.86
N GLY A 49 14.49 -7.83 10.31
CA GLY A 49 14.95 -9.07 9.67
C GLY A 49 14.63 -9.17 8.18
N TYR A 50 14.10 -8.11 7.57
CA TYR A 50 13.77 -8.06 6.13
C TYR A 50 14.82 -7.25 5.37
N GLY A 51 15.97 -7.85 5.09
CA GLY A 51 17.00 -7.25 4.24
C GLY A 51 16.54 -7.04 2.81
N SER A 52 17.35 -6.33 2.01
CA SER A 52 16.99 -5.98 0.62
C SER A 52 16.80 -7.19 -0.30
N GLU A 53 17.38 -8.32 0.07
CA GLU A 53 17.24 -9.62 -0.61
C GLU A 53 15.91 -10.31 -0.32
N VAL A 54 15.24 -9.93 0.79
CA VAL A 54 13.95 -10.50 1.20
C VAL A 54 12.80 -9.60 0.78
N GLN A 55 12.88 -8.31 1.14
CA GLN A 55 11.80 -7.37 0.85
C GLN A 55 12.34 -5.95 0.68
N SER A 56 11.71 -5.21 -0.21
CA SER A 56 11.94 -3.78 -0.41
C SER A 56 10.66 -2.98 -0.16
N VAL A 57 10.81 -1.68 0.13
CA VAL A 57 9.65 -0.78 0.28
C VAL A 57 8.77 -0.79 -0.98
N HIS A 58 9.39 -0.84 -2.17
CA HIS A 58 8.67 -0.96 -3.44
C HIS A 58 8.05 -2.36 -3.64
N GLY A 59 8.67 -3.39 -3.09
CA GLY A 59 8.19 -4.77 -3.16
C GLY A 59 6.80 -4.94 -2.55
N PHE A 60 6.44 -4.22 -1.48
CA PHE A 60 5.09 -4.25 -0.93
C PHE A 60 4.04 -3.84 -1.96
N ARG A 61 4.36 -2.90 -2.84
CA ARG A 61 3.47 -2.46 -3.92
C ARG A 61 3.26 -3.55 -4.96
N ALA A 62 4.33 -4.25 -5.34
CA ALA A 62 4.25 -5.38 -6.26
C ALA A 62 3.45 -6.53 -5.66
N THR A 63 3.71 -6.89 -4.39
CA THR A 63 2.96 -7.91 -3.65
C THR A 63 1.46 -7.56 -3.60
N ALA A 64 1.13 -6.34 -3.19
CA ALA A 64 -0.26 -5.90 -3.12
C ALA A 64 -0.96 -5.99 -4.49
N ARG A 65 -0.29 -5.57 -5.58
CA ARG A 65 -0.84 -5.66 -6.93
C ARG A 65 -1.19 -7.10 -7.29
N THR A 66 -0.24 -8.02 -7.12
CA THR A 66 -0.43 -9.43 -7.46
C THR A 66 -1.54 -10.06 -6.62
N MET A 67 -1.54 -9.84 -5.32
CA MET A 67 -2.51 -10.47 -4.44
C MET A 67 -3.92 -9.89 -4.59
N LEU A 68 -4.04 -8.60 -4.89
CA LEU A 68 -5.34 -7.99 -5.19
C LEU A 68 -5.95 -8.57 -6.47
N GLU A 69 -5.14 -8.86 -7.47
CA GLU A 69 -5.59 -9.44 -8.74
C GLU A 69 -5.84 -10.94 -8.62
N GLU A 70 -4.86 -11.71 -8.16
CA GLU A 70 -4.88 -13.17 -8.24
C GLU A 70 -5.56 -13.86 -7.04
N VAL A 71 -5.56 -13.23 -5.86
CA VAL A 71 -6.15 -13.83 -4.65
C VAL A 71 -7.50 -13.20 -4.32
N LEU A 72 -7.60 -11.90 -4.43
CA LEU A 72 -8.80 -11.15 -4.06
C LEU A 72 -9.68 -10.81 -5.27
N GLU A 73 -9.25 -11.17 -6.49
CA GLU A 73 -10.00 -11.11 -7.75
C GLU A 73 -10.55 -9.71 -8.08
N PHE A 74 -9.83 -8.65 -7.71
CA PHE A 74 -10.20 -7.29 -8.07
C PHE A 74 -9.83 -6.95 -9.51
N ASP A 75 -10.67 -6.12 -10.13
CA ASP A 75 -10.46 -5.60 -11.49
C ASP A 75 -9.11 -4.88 -11.60
N PRO A 76 -8.24 -5.27 -12.55
CA PRO A 76 -6.94 -4.62 -12.79
C PRO A 76 -7.02 -3.11 -12.98
N LEU A 77 -8.09 -2.58 -13.60
CA LEU A 77 -8.26 -1.13 -13.78
C LEU A 77 -8.43 -0.40 -12.45
N VAL A 78 -9.11 -1.02 -11.48
CA VAL A 78 -9.27 -0.48 -10.13
C VAL A 78 -7.95 -0.50 -9.38
N ILE A 79 -7.18 -1.59 -9.53
CA ILE A 79 -5.86 -1.75 -8.94
C ILE A 79 -4.88 -0.70 -9.49
N GLU A 80 -4.79 -0.57 -10.82
CA GLU A 80 -3.90 0.40 -11.46
C GLU A 80 -4.27 1.85 -11.11
N ALA A 81 -5.57 2.15 -10.98
CA ALA A 81 -6.04 3.46 -10.51
C ALA A 81 -5.62 3.75 -9.06
N GLN A 82 -5.63 2.73 -8.17
CA GLN A 82 -5.14 2.85 -6.79
C GLN A 82 -3.63 3.07 -6.75
N LEU A 83 -2.91 2.39 -7.62
CA LEU A 83 -1.46 2.51 -7.75
C LEU A 83 -1.02 3.77 -8.50
N ALA A 84 -1.96 4.61 -8.95
CA ALA A 84 -1.69 5.81 -9.75
C ALA A 84 -0.86 5.51 -11.03
N HIS A 85 -1.02 4.33 -11.60
CA HIS A 85 -0.46 4.00 -12.90
C HIS A 85 -1.32 4.59 -14.01
N ALA A 86 -0.68 5.14 -15.03
CA ALA A 86 -1.39 5.60 -16.23
C ALA A 86 -1.90 4.38 -17.01
N VAL A 87 -3.21 4.20 -17.04
CA VAL A 87 -3.85 3.22 -17.92
C VAL A 87 -3.92 3.83 -19.31
N LYS A 88 -3.15 3.29 -20.25
CA LYS A 88 -3.16 3.69 -21.66
C LYS A 88 -4.13 2.78 -22.42
N ASP A 89 -4.87 3.37 -23.37
CA ASP A 89 -5.61 2.58 -24.36
C ASP A 89 -4.64 1.88 -25.34
N ALA A 90 -5.18 1.07 -26.24
CA ALA A 90 -4.39 0.36 -27.26
C ALA A 90 -3.58 1.32 -28.16
N ASN A 91 -3.93 2.62 -28.20
CA ASN A 91 -3.24 3.65 -28.96
C ASN A 91 -2.30 4.50 -28.08
N GLY A 92 -2.06 4.10 -26.85
CA GLY A 92 -1.15 4.79 -25.93
C GLY A 92 -1.69 6.10 -25.33
N ARG A 93 -2.98 6.41 -25.48
CA ARG A 93 -3.60 7.62 -24.94
C ARG A 93 -4.06 7.38 -23.50
N ALA A 94 -3.79 8.33 -22.62
CA ALA A 94 -4.34 8.34 -21.27
C ALA A 94 -5.83 8.75 -21.32
N TYR A 95 -6.71 7.80 -21.62
CA TYR A 95 -8.12 8.08 -21.90
C TYR A 95 -9.04 7.93 -20.69
N ASN A 96 -8.61 7.26 -19.61
CA ASN A 96 -9.48 6.97 -18.49
C ASN A 96 -9.35 8.01 -17.37
N ARG A 97 -10.34 8.91 -17.28
CA ARG A 97 -10.50 9.88 -16.17
C ARG A 97 -11.28 9.32 -14.98
N THR A 98 -11.69 8.06 -15.05
CA THR A 98 -12.47 7.41 -14.00
C THR A 98 -11.59 7.17 -12.79
N THR A 99 -12.04 7.60 -11.63
CA THR A 99 -11.25 7.51 -10.39
C THR A 99 -11.53 6.24 -9.58
N TYR A 100 -12.57 5.48 -9.94
CA TYR A 100 -13.03 4.25 -9.27
C TYR A 100 -13.09 4.37 -7.74
N ILE A 101 -13.42 5.56 -7.20
CA ILE A 101 -13.20 5.86 -5.78
C ILE A 101 -13.95 4.91 -4.84
N LYS A 102 -15.17 4.49 -5.18
CA LYS A 102 -15.96 3.55 -4.39
C LYS A 102 -15.36 2.15 -4.43
N GLN A 103 -15.03 1.66 -5.63
CA GLN A 103 -14.42 0.35 -5.82
C GLN A 103 -13.05 0.28 -5.13
N ARG A 104 -12.25 1.34 -5.25
CA ARG A 104 -10.96 1.46 -4.56
C ARG A 104 -11.12 1.45 -3.04
N ALA A 105 -12.15 2.12 -2.49
CA ALA A 105 -12.41 2.10 -1.06
C ALA A 105 -12.75 0.68 -0.56
N THR A 106 -13.62 -0.03 -1.27
CA THR A 106 -13.93 -1.44 -0.96
C THR A 106 -12.70 -2.32 -1.08
N MET A 107 -11.94 -2.19 -2.16
CA MET A 107 -10.71 -2.96 -2.39
C MET A 107 -9.69 -2.74 -1.27
N MET A 108 -9.44 -1.50 -0.87
CA MET A 108 -8.47 -1.19 0.19
C MET A 108 -8.90 -1.72 1.56
N GLN A 109 -10.21 -1.72 1.85
CA GLN A 109 -10.72 -2.32 3.08
C GLN A 109 -10.56 -3.84 3.05
N THR A 110 -10.94 -4.49 1.94
CA THR A 110 -10.76 -5.95 1.78
C THR A 110 -9.29 -6.35 1.88
N TRP A 111 -8.38 -5.56 1.31
CA TRP A 111 -6.95 -5.77 1.41
C TRP A 111 -6.45 -5.72 2.85
N ALA A 112 -6.87 -4.71 3.62
CA ALA A 112 -6.46 -4.58 5.01
C ALA A 112 -7.01 -5.72 5.88
N ASP A 113 -8.27 -6.10 5.69
CA ASP A 113 -8.90 -7.23 6.38
C ASP A 113 -8.22 -8.56 6.04
N TYR A 114 -7.76 -8.72 4.80
CA TYR A 114 -6.97 -9.88 4.37
C TYR A 114 -5.61 -9.93 5.08
N LEU A 115 -4.92 -8.80 5.18
CA LEU A 115 -3.65 -8.72 5.91
C LEU A 115 -3.83 -9.04 7.41
N ASP A 116 -4.90 -8.57 8.03
CA ASP A 116 -5.22 -8.89 9.43
C ASP A 116 -5.46 -10.39 9.62
N LYS A 117 -6.15 -11.05 8.69
CA LYS A 117 -6.35 -12.50 8.71
C LYS A 117 -5.03 -13.26 8.60
N LEU A 118 -4.13 -12.83 7.71
CA LEU A 118 -2.79 -13.42 7.58
C LEU A 118 -1.98 -13.24 8.87
N ALA A 119 -2.01 -12.05 9.46
CA ALA A 119 -1.31 -11.76 10.72
C ALA A 119 -1.86 -12.59 11.89
N ALA A 120 -3.15 -12.91 11.88
CA ALA A 120 -3.77 -13.80 12.87
C ALA A 120 -3.47 -15.29 12.65
N GLY A 121 -2.70 -15.65 11.62
CA GLY A 121 -2.33 -17.04 11.33
C GLY A 121 -3.35 -17.81 10.51
N ALA A 122 -4.19 -17.14 9.73
CA ALA A 122 -5.05 -17.79 8.74
C ALA A 122 -4.23 -18.56 7.71
N GLU A 123 -4.73 -19.73 7.27
CA GLU A 123 -4.06 -20.55 6.25
C GLU A 123 -3.80 -19.74 4.98
N VAL A 124 -2.53 -19.70 4.58
CA VAL A 124 -2.12 -19.11 3.30
C VAL A 124 -2.51 -20.09 2.19
N ILE A 125 -3.44 -19.71 1.34
CA ILE A 125 -3.76 -20.49 0.14
C ILE A 125 -2.53 -20.47 -0.76
N GLN A 126 -1.90 -21.65 -0.92
CA GLN A 126 -0.76 -21.77 -1.83
C GLN A 126 -1.23 -21.64 -3.28
N PHE A 127 -0.60 -20.73 -4.02
CA PHE A 127 -0.79 -20.64 -5.46
C PHE A 127 -0.36 -21.96 -6.12
N LYS A 128 -1.28 -22.64 -6.81
CA LYS A 128 -0.88 -23.63 -7.82
C LYS A 128 -0.45 -22.86 -9.08
N ARG A 129 0.85 -22.82 -9.33
CA ARG A 129 1.32 -22.45 -10.67
C ARG A 129 0.70 -23.44 -11.68
N ALA A 130 -0.05 -22.94 -12.65
CA ALA A 130 -0.45 -23.68 -13.83
C ALA A 130 0.78 -24.01 -14.68
#